data_aec0eed4494f82a6951f71f577dafb4b
#
_entry.id   aec0eed4494f82a6951f71f577dafb4b
#
_cell.length_a   1.000
_cell.length_b   1.000
_cell.length_c   1.000
_cell.angle_alpha   90.00
_cell.angle_beta   90.00
_cell.angle_gamma   90.00
#
_symmetry.space_group_name_H-M   'P 1'
#
loop_
_entity.id
_entity.type
_entity.pdbx_description
1 polymer ?
#
loop_
_entity_poly.entity_id
_entity_poly.type
_entity_poly.pdbx_seq_one_letter_code
_entity_poly.pdbx_strand_id
1 'polypeptide(L)'
;MKKILLFALTLAVLASCATNPSATEKIGVSREEISFPIGDKIPNPAFTGDAFLKNLIALDSIFNFPQTNVVTFSPGSHSAWHRHGGMVVVVTDGVGLYQEEGKPAQILRKGDVLQIPAGVRHWHGATKDNWFSQMVIYDMMWNSTENHANEDNTVSDEYYANLEMVEFDHPVKNDSTLMFAAPAETIQLPTFNGPIRLANTVPNNNVAGGPGLHYVVFEPGVINAWHTHPGGQILIATDGIGYHQIEGQPVEVLHPGDVALCPPGVKHWHGGSAGTRFAHLAAGTNPGMPPVKWTDQYLSKEEYDKLPIPPHGDK
;
A
#
# COMPACT_ATOMS: atom_id res chain seq x y z
N MET A 1 -59.69 57.94 -24.13
CA MET A 1 -58.32 57.39 -24.05
C MET A 1 -58.33 56.25 -22.99
N LYS A 2 -58.46 54.99 -23.42
CA LYS A 2 -58.50 53.83 -22.51
C LYS A 2 -57.16 53.10 -22.64
N LYS A 3 -56.40 53.00 -21.55
CA LYS A 3 -55.18 52.24 -21.46
C LYS A 3 -55.57 50.73 -21.20
N ILE A 4 -55.18 49.85 -22.09
CA ILE A 4 -55.29 48.44 -21.94
C ILE A 4 -54.00 47.91 -21.26
N LEU A 5 -54.16 47.28 -20.10
CA LEU A 5 -53.08 46.67 -19.36
C LEU A 5 -53.02 45.20 -19.81
N LEU A 6 -51.89 44.82 -20.42
CA LEU A 6 -51.62 43.42 -20.79
C LEU A 6 -50.93 42.71 -19.64
N PHE A 7 -51.58 41.70 -19.05
CA PHE A 7 -50.93 40.81 -18.05
C PHE A 7 -50.22 39.68 -18.82
N ALA A 8 -48.93 39.64 -18.70
CA ALA A 8 -48.13 38.51 -19.17
C ALA A 8 -48.04 37.46 -18.06
N LEU A 9 -48.59 36.26 -18.33
CA LEU A 9 -48.55 35.11 -17.45
C LEU A 9 -47.23 34.35 -17.75
N THR A 10 -46.24 34.42 -16.87
CA THR A 10 -45.04 33.64 -16.95
C THR A 10 -45.27 32.28 -16.31
N LEU A 11 -45.28 31.25 -17.15
CA LEU A 11 -45.36 29.85 -16.76
C LEU A 11 -43.93 29.43 -16.30
N ALA A 12 -43.73 29.25 -14.98
CA ALA A 12 -42.50 28.67 -14.45
C ALA A 12 -42.53 27.14 -14.59
N VAL A 13 -41.75 26.60 -15.50
CA VAL A 13 -41.49 25.16 -15.61
C VAL A 13 -40.50 24.78 -14.51
N LEU A 14 -41.01 24.15 -13.47
CA LEU A 14 -40.16 23.46 -12.48
C LEU A 14 -39.57 22.22 -13.11
N ALA A 15 -38.33 22.30 -13.58
CA ALA A 15 -37.54 21.11 -13.93
C ALA A 15 -37.17 20.41 -12.64
N SER A 16 -37.86 19.31 -12.35
CA SER A 16 -37.45 18.36 -11.31
C SER A 16 -36.16 17.67 -11.76
N CYS A 17 -35.02 18.11 -11.22
CA CYS A 17 -33.81 17.30 -11.28
C CYS A 17 -34.02 16.07 -10.40
N ALA A 18 -34.39 14.96 -11.02
CA ALA A 18 -34.23 13.64 -10.40
C ALA A 18 -32.73 13.37 -10.28
N THR A 19 -32.19 13.60 -9.09
CA THR A 19 -30.86 13.07 -8.72
C THR A 19 -31.00 11.58 -8.66
N ASN A 20 -30.40 10.87 -9.63
CA ASN A 20 -30.16 9.45 -9.51
C ASN A 20 -29.43 9.24 -8.18
N PRO A 21 -29.83 8.27 -7.32
CA PRO A 21 -29.04 7.94 -6.17
C PRO A 21 -27.67 7.49 -6.68
N SER A 22 -26.64 8.23 -6.30
CA SER A 22 -25.26 7.82 -6.47
C SER A 22 -25.15 6.39 -5.93
N ALA A 23 -24.62 5.48 -6.74
CA ALA A 23 -24.25 4.16 -6.26
C ALA A 23 -23.35 4.41 -5.05
N THR A 24 -23.79 4.01 -3.86
CA THR A 24 -22.98 4.06 -2.65
C THR A 24 -21.76 3.20 -2.91
N GLU A 25 -20.62 3.85 -3.08
CA GLU A 25 -19.35 3.17 -3.29
C GLU A 25 -19.17 2.18 -2.12
N LYS A 26 -18.97 0.90 -2.46
CA LYS A 26 -18.74 -0.16 -1.46
C LYS A 26 -17.41 0.17 -0.75
N ILE A 27 -17.48 0.77 0.42
CA ILE A 27 -16.31 1.28 1.16
C ILE A 27 -15.48 0.15 1.76
N GLY A 28 -16.06 -1.04 1.96
CA GLY A 28 -15.41 -2.20 2.59
C GLY A 28 -15.12 -3.34 1.64
N VAL A 29 -14.19 -4.19 2.02
CA VAL A 29 -13.82 -5.42 1.31
C VAL A 29 -14.22 -6.66 2.13
N SER A 30 -14.52 -7.75 1.45
CA SER A 30 -14.63 -9.08 2.05
C SER A 30 -13.23 -9.72 2.17
N ARG A 31 -13.15 -10.86 2.85
CA ARG A 31 -11.89 -11.59 2.97
C ARG A 31 -11.30 -11.99 1.62
N GLU A 32 -12.14 -12.38 0.69
CA GLU A 32 -11.79 -12.85 -0.65
C GLU A 32 -11.25 -11.73 -1.55
N GLU A 33 -11.61 -10.48 -1.24
CA GLU A 33 -11.18 -9.29 -1.98
C GLU A 33 -9.83 -8.73 -1.50
N ILE A 34 -9.26 -9.28 -0.41
CA ILE A 34 -7.94 -8.86 0.09
C ILE A 34 -6.86 -9.29 -0.91
N SER A 35 -6.09 -8.33 -1.38
CA SER A 35 -5.10 -8.53 -2.45
C SER A 35 -3.77 -9.08 -1.95
N PHE A 36 -3.42 -8.81 -0.69
CA PHE A 36 -2.18 -9.29 -0.08
C PHE A 36 -2.39 -10.62 0.68
N PRO A 37 -1.34 -11.44 0.84
CA PRO A 37 -1.44 -12.70 1.57
C PRO A 37 -1.88 -12.49 3.01
N ILE A 38 -2.95 -13.16 3.44
CA ILE A 38 -3.51 -13.02 4.81
C ILE A 38 -2.63 -13.72 5.85
N GLY A 39 -2.08 -14.90 5.53
CA GLY A 39 -1.27 -15.69 6.45
C GLY A 39 -2.08 -16.49 7.46
N ASP A 40 -1.43 -16.85 8.58
CA ASP A 40 -1.98 -17.70 9.61
C ASP A 40 -2.65 -16.89 10.72
N LYS A 41 -3.67 -17.47 11.37
CA LYS A 41 -4.32 -16.85 12.52
C LYS A 41 -3.35 -16.72 13.68
N ILE A 42 -3.29 -15.54 14.29
CA ILE A 42 -2.44 -15.26 15.44
C ILE A 42 -3.11 -15.80 16.71
N PRO A 43 -2.55 -16.81 17.39
CA PRO A 43 -3.06 -17.30 18.66
C PRO A 43 -2.52 -16.43 19.82
N ASN A 44 -2.81 -15.13 19.81
CA ASN A 44 -2.24 -14.19 20.77
C ASN A 44 -3.34 -13.42 21.50
N PRO A 45 -3.37 -13.42 22.85
CA PRO A 45 -4.34 -12.67 23.65
C PRO A 45 -4.20 -11.14 23.51
N ALA A 46 -3.14 -10.65 22.83
CA ALA A 46 -2.98 -9.24 22.48
C ALA A 46 -3.98 -8.73 21.43
N PHE A 47 -4.81 -9.60 20.89
CA PHE A 47 -5.83 -9.24 19.90
C PHE A 47 -7.22 -9.61 20.40
N THR A 48 -8.16 -8.69 20.19
CA THR A 48 -9.60 -8.97 20.30
C THR A 48 -10.10 -9.39 18.93
N GLY A 49 -10.86 -10.48 18.84
CA GLY A 49 -11.32 -11.05 17.57
C GLY A 49 -10.22 -11.80 16.81
N ASP A 50 -10.36 -11.91 15.50
CA ASP A 50 -9.46 -12.68 14.64
C ASP A 50 -8.47 -11.77 13.90
N ALA A 51 -7.18 -11.97 14.20
CA ALA A 51 -6.08 -11.37 13.48
C ALA A 51 -5.22 -12.45 12.83
N PHE A 52 -4.65 -12.13 11.68
CA PHE A 52 -3.82 -13.02 10.87
C PHE A 52 -2.50 -12.34 10.55
N LEU A 53 -1.44 -13.13 10.43
CA LEU A 53 -0.10 -12.63 10.12
C LEU A 53 0.56 -13.45 9.02
N LYS A 54 1.08 -12.73 8.03
CA LYS A 54 2.02 -13.26 7.04
C LYS A 54 3.33 -12.54 7.18
N ASN A 55 4.41 -13.27 7.47
CA ASN A 55 5.74 -12.71 7.32
C ASN A 55 6.01 -12.54 5.82
N LEU A 56 6.18 -11.30 5.37
CA LEU A 56 6.38 -10.96 3.97
C LEU A 56 7.88 -10.89 3.64
N ILE A 57 8.65 -10.23 4.51
CA ILE A 57 10.10 -10.11 4.40
C ILE A 57 10.69 -10.42 5.77
N ALA A 58 11.48 -11.50 5.84
CA ALA A 58 12.21 -11.85 7.05
C ALA A 58 13.46 -10.97 7.20
N LEU A 59 13.80 -10.64 8.44
CA LEU A 59 15.09 -10.02 8.71
C LEU A 59 16.21 -11.01 8.39
N ASP A 60 17.16 -10.59 7.57
CA ASP A 60 18.36 -11.35 7.25
C ASP A 60 19.60 -10.44 7.13
N SER A 61 20.79 -11.05 7.07
CA SER A 61 22.06 -10.32 6.99
C SER A 61 22.47 -9.94 5.56
N ILE A 62 21.76 -10.42 4.54
CA ILE A 62 22.05 -10.13 3.12
C ILE A 62 21.48 -8.75 2.77
N PHE A 63 20.20 -8.57 3.09
CA PHE A 63 19.49 -7.33 2.78
C PHE A 63 19.61 -6.30 3.90
N ASN A 64 19.82 -6.74 5.15
CA ASN A 64 19.80 -5.84 6.31
C ASN A 64 18.60 -4.88 6.23
N PHE A 65 17.43 -5.46 5.97
CA PHE A 65 16.16 -4.77 5.83
C PHE A 65 15.24 -5.17 6.99
N PRO A 66 14.45 -4.26 7.55
CA PRO A 66 13.61 -4.59 8.70
C PRO A 66 12.59 -5.66 8.37
N GLN A 67 12.25 -6.46 9.37
CA GLN A 67 11.14 -7.40 9.26
C GLN A 67 9.89 -6.68 8.79
N THR A 68 9.21 -7.29 7.81
CA THR A 68 7.98 -6.76 7.24
C THR A 68 6.91 -7.84 7.28
N ASN A 69 5.76 -7.51 7.85
CA ASN A 69 4.63 -8.43 7.97
C ASN A 69 3.38 -7.82 7.32
N VAL A 70 2.49 -8.66 6.84
CA VAL A 70 1.09 -8.30 6.60
C VAL A 70 0.29 -8.76 7.80
N VAL A 71 -0.48 -7.84 8.39
CA VAL A 71 -1.41 -8.11 9.48
C VAL A 71 -2.82 -7.81 8.99
N THR A 72 -3.68 -8.83 9.03
CA THR A 72 -5.05 -8.73 8.55
C THR A 72 -6.02 -8.97 9.71
N PHE A 73 -7.00 -8.10 9.84
CA PHE A 73 -8.02 -8.12 10.87
C PHE A 73 -9.39 -8.46 10.28
N SER A 74 -10.12 -9.38 10.91
CA SER A 74 -11.54 -9.57 10.60
C SER A 74 -12.37 -8.39 11.12
N PRO A 75 -13.62 -8.20 10.65
CA PRO A 75 -14.48 -7.11 11.12
C PRO A 75 -14.56 -7.03 12.65
N GLY A 76 -14.33 -5.83 13.19
CA GLY A 76 -14.34 -5.54 14.62
C GLY A 76 -13.10 -6.01 15.40
N SER A 77 -12.16 -6.70 14.75
CA SER A 77 -10.94 -7.17 15.42
C SER A 77 -9.89 -6.07 15.52
N HIS A 78 -9.16 -6.04 16.62
CA HIS A 78 -8.13 -5.03 16.89
C HIS A 78 -7.05 -5.54 17.84
N SER A 79 -5.90 -4.87 17.86
CA SER A 79 -4.86 -5.10 18.85
C SER A 79 -5.22 -4.47 20.20
N ALA A 80 -4.59 -4.92 21.27
CA ALA A 80 -4.53 -4.19 22.52
C ALA A 80 -3.68 -2.92 22.36
N TRP A 81 -3.74 -2.01 23.35
CA TRP A 81 -2.80 -0.91 23.49
C TRP A 81 -1.38 -1.44 23.65
N HIS A 82 -0.48 -0.97 22.83
CA HIS A 82 0.93 -1.39 22.85
C HIS A 82 1.86 -0.27 22.42
N ARG A 83 3.16 -0.50 22.57
CA ARG A 83 4.23 0.37 22.05
C ARG A 83 5.42 -0.50 21.67
N HIS A 84 6.19 -0.02 20.70
CA HIS A 84 7.35 -0.69 20.13
C HIS A 84 8.33 0.33 19.53
N GLY A 85 9.35 -0.12 18.81
CA GLY A 85 10.16 0.71 17.93
C GLY A 85 9.33 1.42 16.86
N GLY A 86 9.96 2.20 16.01
CA GLY A 86 9.22 2.87 14.93
C GLY A 86 8.61 1.88 13.94
N MET A 87 7.50 2.27 13.34
CA MET A 87 6.79 1.43 12.37
C MET A 87 6.14 2.26 11.26
N VAL A 88 6.38 1.86 10.02
CA VAL A 88 5.59 2.32 8.87
C VAL A 88 4.44 1.34 8.66
N VAL A 89 3.22 1.84 8.65
CA VAL A 89 2.01 1.10 8.31
C VAL A 89 1.56 1.52 6.92
N VAL A 90 1.36 0.54 6.05
CA VAL A 90 0.83 0.70 4.70
C VAL A 90 -0.48 -0.04 4.62
N VAL A 91 -1.58 0.67 4.41
CA VAL A 91 -2.90 0.03 4.28
C VAL A 91 -3.02 -0.60 2.90
N THR A 92 -3.12 -1.92 2.86
CA THR A 92 -3.22 -2.68 1.61
C THR A 92 -4.64 -2.89 1.17
N ASP A 93 -5.58 -3.12 2.11
CA ASP A 93 -6.99 -3.36 1.79
C ASP A 93 -7.92 -2.98 2.94
N GLY A 94 -9.14 -2.61 2.59
CA GLY A 94 -10.25 -2.41 3.52
C GLY A 94 -10.23 -1.09 4.26
N VAL A 95 -10.93 -1.07 5.41
CA VAL A 95 -11.08 0.09 6.27
C VAL A 95 -10.73 -0.28 7.71
N GLY A 96 -9.77 0.43 8.27
CA GLY A 96 -9.29 0.20 9.63
C GLY A 96 -9.28 1.45 10.50
N LEU A 97 -8.86 1.24 11.71
CA LEU A 97 -8.69 2.28 12.72
C LEU A 97 -7.26 2.24 13.27
N TYR A 98 -6.75 3.41 13.54
CA TYR A 98 -5.53 3.63 14.29
C TYR A 98 -5.77 4.69 15.35
N GLN A 99 -5.30 4.47 16.56
CA GLN A 99 -5.42 5.47 17.61
C GLN A 99 -4.16 5.54 18.47
N GLU A 100 -3.63 6.73 18.63
CA GLU A 100 -2.65 7.06 19.67
C GLU A 100 -3.35 7.40 20.97
N GLU A 101 -2.73 7.07 22.09
CA GLU A 101 -3.26 7.39 23.42
C GLU A 101 -3.53 8.89 23.56
N GLY A 102 -4.74 9.22 24.01
CA GLY A 102 -5.18 10.61 24.20
C GLY A 102 -5.60 11.36 22.94
N LYS A 103 -5.66 10.68 21.76
CA LYS A 103 -6.14 11.27 20.51
C LYS A 103 -7.40 10.55 20.00
N PRO A 104 -8.22 11.17 19.14
CA PRO A 104 -9.28 10.48 18.42
C PRO A 104 -8.74 9.34 17.55
N ALA A 105 -9.56 8.31 17.32
CA ALA A 105 -9.21 7.24 16.39
C ALA A 105 -9.28 7.74 14.93
N GLN A 106 -8.26 7.44 14.14
CA GLN A 106 -8.18 7.81 12.74
C GLN A 106 -8.71 6.67 11.87
N ILE A 107 -9.56 6.99 10.90
CA ILE A 107 -10.08 6.04 9.92
C ILE A 107 -9.06 5.92 8.80
N LEU A 108 -8.55 4.70 8.59
CA LEU A 108 -7.56 4.38 7.56
C LEU A 108 -8.22 3.64 6.40
N ARG A 109 -7.75 3.91 5.19
CA ARG A 109 -8.25 3.32 3.94
C ARG A 109 -7.11 2.81 3.06
N LYS A 110 -7.41 1.93 2.12
CA LYS A 110 -6.43 1.41 1.14
C LYS A 110 -5.60 2.52 0.52
N GLY A 111 -4.29 2.39 0.64
CA GLY A 111 -3.28 3.33 0.13
C GLY A 111 -2.84 4.40 1.13
N ASP A 112 -3.40 4.42 2.33
CA ASP A 112 -2.87 5.28 3.39
C ASP A 112 -1.54 4.75 3.89
N VAL A 113 -0.66 5.68 4.25
CA VAL A 113 0.66 5.37 4.82
C VAL A 113 0.84 6.16 6.11
N LEU A 114 0.93 5.44 7.19
CA LEU A 114 1.10 5.99 8.53
C LEU A 114 2.53 5.74 9.01
N GLN A 115 3.14 6.74 9.62
CA GLN A 115 4.47 6.65 10.20
C GLN A 115 4.37 6.81 11.71
N ILE A 116 4.62 5.74 12.45
CA ILE A 116 4.49 5.70 13.92
C ILE A 116 5.90 5.82 14.52
N PRO A 117 6.21 6.91 15.25
CA PRO A 117 7.48 7.04 15.94
C PRO A 117 7.66 5.98 17.04
N ALA A 118 8.91 5.64 17.34
CA ALA A 118 9.24 4.72 18.43
C ALA A 118 8.66 5.17 19.77
N GLY A 119 8.09 4.23 20.53
CA GLY A 119 7.57 4.44 21.88
C GLY A 119 6.16 5.07 21.95
N VAL A 120 5.56 5.41 20.83
CA VAL A 120 4.16 5.89 20.80
C VAL A 120 3.22 4.76 21.24
N ARG A 121 2.40 5.01 22.27
CA ARG A 121 1.39 4.04 22.72
C ARG A 121 0.16 4.16 21.83
N HIS A 122 -0.21 3.05 21.18
CA HIS A 122 -1.27 3.02 20.18
C HIS A 122 -1.96 1.65 20.12
N TRP A 123 -3.03 1.58 19.38
CA TRP A 123 -3.65 0.34 18.90
C TRP A 123 -4.12 0.54 17.46
N HIS A 124 -4.35 -0.55 16.74
CA HIS A 124 -4.90 -0.55 15.40
C HIS A 124 -5.73 -1.81 15.14
N GLY A 125 -6.64 -1.75 14.17
CA GLY A 125 -7.52 -2.86 13.82
C GLY A 125 -8.54 -2.50 12.76
N ALA A 126 -9.45 -3.43 12.48
CA ALA A 126 -10.53 -3.26 11.52
C ALA A 126 -11.64 -2.36 12.07
N THR A 127 -12.43 -1.72 11.21
CA THR A 127 -13.73 -1.18 11.60
C THR A 127 -14.73 -2.31 11.85
N LYS A 128 -15.86 -2.00 12.48
CA LYS A 128 -16.85 -2.98 12.91
C LYS A 128 -17.35 -3.90 11.80
N ASP A 129 -17.48 -3.36 10.58
CA ASP A 129 -18.16 -4.04 9.48
C ASP A 129 -17.22 -4.38 8.30
N ASN A 130 -15.92 -4.10 8.41
CA ASN A 130 -14.98 -4.27 7.30
C ASN A 130 -13.79 -5.14 7.69
N TRP A 131 -13.28 -5.91 6.74
CA TRP A 131 -11.93 -6.43 6.82
C TRP A 131 -10.92 -5.28 6.69
N PHE A 132 -9.77 -5.45 7.27
CA PHE A 132 -8.68 -4.50 7.22
C PHE A 132 -7.35 -5.24 7.11
N SER A 133 -6.56 -4.90 6.10
CA SER A 133 -5.23 -5.47 5.90
C SER A 133 -4.21 -4.35 5.80
N GLN A 134 -3.11 -4.53 6.49
CA GLN A 134 -2.01 -3.58 6.53
C GLN A 134 -0.67 -4.30 6.44
N MET A 135 0.26 -3.74 5.68
CA MET A 135 1.65 -4.12 5.72
C MET A 135 2.37 -3.24 6.75
N VAL A 136 3.10 -3.85 7.65
CA VAL A 136 3.86 -3.18 8.70
C VAL A 136 5.35 -3.41 8.47
N ILE A 137 6.12 -2.33 8.39
CA ILE A 137 7.57 -2.33 8.23
C ILE A 137 8.15 -1.70 9.49
N TYR A 138 8.86 -2.50 10.27
CA TYR A 138 9.45 -2.03 11.52
C TYR A 138 10.71 -1.21 11.26
N ASP A 139 11.18 -0.49 12.26
CA ASP A 139 12.52 0.06 12.25
C ASP A 139 13.55 -1.06 12.52
N MET A 140 14.84 -0.76 12.35
CA MET A 140 15.91 -1.72 12.63
C MET A 140 16.13 -1.91 14.13
N MET A 141 15.47 -1.13 14.97
CA MET A 141 15.53 -1.15 16.43
C MET A 141 14.35 -1.92 17.04
N TRP A 142 13.53 -2.60 16.20
CA TRP A 142 12.39 -3.37 16.68
C TRP A 142 12.77 -4.30 17.82
N ASN A 143 12.09 -4.13 18.95
CA ASN A 143 12.24 -5.00 20.11
C ASN A 143 10.89 -5.56 20.52
N SER A 144 10.68 -6.84 20.25
CA SER A 144 9.43 -7.54 20.58
C SER A 144 9.17 -7.65 22.08
N THR A 145 10.17 -7.41 22.95
CA THR A 145 9.99 -7.49 24.42
C THR A 145 9.20 -6.32 24.99
N GLU A 146 9.08 -5.21 24.25
CA GLU A 146 8.29 -4.05 24.68
C GLU A 146 6.84 -4.11 24.16
N ASN A 147 6.52 -5.11 23.36
CA ASN A 147 5.19 -5.31 22.81
C ASN A 147 4.35 -6.14 23.79
N HIS A 148 4.04 -5.58 24.96
CA HIS A 148 3.26 -6.27 25.99
C HIS A 148 1.79 -5.89 25.90
N ALA A 149 0.98 -6.81 25.41
CA ALA A 149 -0.43 -6.83 25.72
C ALA A 149 -0.62 -7.57 27.05
N ASN A 150 -0.99 -6.85 28.06
CA ASN A 150 -1.53 -7.39 29.30
C ASN A 150 -2.99 -6.95 29.44
N GLU A 151 -3.70 -7.45 30.44
CA GLU A 151 -5.11 -7.11 30.65
C GLU A 151 -5.34 -5.59 30.81
N ASP A 152 -4.38 -4.86 31.38
CA ASP A 152 -4.44 -3.40 31.54
C ASP A 152 -4.33 -2.63 30.21
N ASN A 153 -3.94 -3.30 29.13
CA ASN A 153 -3.79 -2.72 27.80
C ASN A 153 -4.95 -3.06 26.85
N THR A 154 -6.01 -3.71 27.34
CA THR A 154 -7.15 -4.08 26.53
C THR A 154 -7.92 -2.85 26.03
N VAL A 155 -8.24 -2.83 24.75
CA VAL A 155 -9.27 -1.94 24.19
C VAL A 155 -10.60 -2.65 24.44
N SER A 156 -11.41 -2.17 25.41
CA SER A 156 -12.66 -2.83 25.75
C SER A 156 -13.72 -2.63 24.67
N ASP A 157 -14.68 -3.55 24.59
CA ASP A 157 -15.81 -3.46 23.65
C ASP A 157 -16.59 -2.16 23.83
N GLU A 158 -16.78 -1.72 25.08
CA GLU A 158 -17.46 -0.45 25.39
C GLU A 158 -16.66 0.75 24.88
N TYR A 159 -15.34 0.76 25.07
CA TYR A 159 -14.47 1.82 24.57
C TYR A 159 -14.49 1.85 23.04
N TYR A 160 -14.32 0.68 22.40
CA TYR A 160 -14.33 0.55 20.95
C TYR A 160 -15.68 0.99 20.33
N ALA A 161 -16.80 0.67 20.97
CA ALA A 161 -18.13 1.06 20.48
C ALA A 161 -18.42 2.56 20.56
N ASN A 162 -17.73 3.30 21.44
CA ASN A 162 -17.92 4.73 21.69
C ASN A 162 -16.75 5.60 21.23
N LEU A 163 -15.93 5.11 20.30
CA LEU A 163 -14.76 5.83 19.80
C LEU A 163 -15.15 7.19 19.16
N GLU A 164 -14.45 8.23 19.55
CA GLU A 164 -14.38 9.44 18.74
C GLU A 164 -13.48 9.15 17.53
N MET A 165 -14.04 9.30 16.32
CA MET A 165 -13.34 8.98 15.08
C MET A 165 -13.17 10.23 14.21
N VAL A 166 -12.02 10.34 13.57
CA VAL A 166 -11.71 11.38 12.58
C VAL A 166 -11.16 10.73 11.32
N GLU A 167 -11.35 11.37 10.17
CA GLU A 167 -10.72 10.93 8.93
C GLU A 167 -9.20 11.14 9.03
N PHE A 168 -8.44 10.18 8.51
CA PHE A 168 -7.02 10.35 8.27
C PHE A 168 -6.80 11.39 7.15
N ASP A 169 -5.65 12.02 7.09
CA ASP A 169 -5.31 12.91 5.97
C ASP A 169 -4.95 12.08 4.74
N HIS A 170 -6.00 11.61 4.04
CA HIS A 170 -5.87 10.72 2.91
C HIS A 170 -5.18 11.42 1.73
N PRO A 171 -4.13 10.82 1.16
CA PRO A 171 -3.51 11.35 -0.06
C PRO A 171 -4.54 11.40 -1.21
N VAL A 172 -4.59 12.52 -1.91
CA VAL A 172 -5.46 12.65 -3.09
C VAL A 172 -4.94 11.76 -4.21
N LYS A 173 -5.74 10.78 -4.63
CA LYS A 173 -5.42 9.89 -5.74
C LYS A 173 -5.97 10.46 -7.04
N ASN A 174 -5.10 10.75 -7.99
CA ASN A 174 -5.49 11.13 -9.35
C ASN A 174 -5.95 9.94 -10.20
N ASP A 175 -5.65 8.73 -9.76
CA ASP A 175 -6.02 7.46 -10.39
C ASP A 175 -6.50 6.48 -9.31
N SER A 176 -7.80 6.20 -9.30
CA SER A 176 -8.42 5.33 -8.29
C SER A 176 -8.09 3.84 -8.48
N THR A 177 -7.51 3.48 -9.63
CA THR A 177 -7.09 2.10 -9.91
C THR A 177 -5.74 1.76 -9.28
N LEU A 178 -5.00 2.75 -8.78
CA LEU A 178 -3.73 2.57 -8.11
C LEU A 178 -3.90 2.54 -6.58
N MET A 179 -3.08 1.71 -5.93
CA MET A 179 -3.10 1.62 -4.47
C MET A 179 -2.71 2.95 -3.82
N PHE A 180 -1.65 3.60 -4.30
CA PHE A 180 -1.17 4.86 -3.73
C PHE A 180 -1.39 6.05 -4.66
N ALA A 181 -1.36 7.24 -4.08
CA ALA A 181 -1.29 8.47 -4.86
C ALA A 181 0.00 8.48 -5.69
N ALA A 182 -0.15 8.73 -6.98
CA ALA A 182 0.96 8.90 -7.92
C ALA A 182 0.77 10.21 -8.69
N PRO A 183 1.84 10.82 -9.21
CA PRO A 183 1.71 12.00 -10.08
C PRO A 183 0.76 11.72 -11.24
N ALA A 184 -0.08 12.70 -11.60
CA ALA A 184 -0.96 12.59 -12.76
C ALA A 184 -0.16 12.46 -14.07
N GLU A 185 0.95 13.19 -14.15
CA GLU A 185 1.83 13.19 -15.30
C GLU A 185 2.88 12.07 -15.22
N THR A 186 3.20 11.51 -16.37
CA THR A 186 4.29 10.56 -16.53
C THR A 186 5.60 11.29 -16.77
N ILE A 187 6.71 10.65 -16.42
CA ILE A 187 8.07 11.10 -16.75
C ILE A 187 8.76 10.08 -17.65
N GLN A 188 9.62 10.57 -18.56
CA GLN A 188 10.48 9.73 -19.39
C GLN A 188 11.90 9.82 -18.87
N LEU A 189 12.45 8.70 -18.45
CA LEU A 189 13.85 8.59 -18.04
C LEU A 189 14.63 7.75 -19.05
N PRO A 190 15.93 8.05 -19.29
CA PRO A 190 16.76 7.31 -20.25
C PRO A 190 16.93 5.81 -19.93
N THR A 191 16.67 5.45 -18.67
CA THR A 191 16.82 4.07 -18.16
C THR A 191 15.52 3.26 -18.20
N PHE A 192 14.47 3.79 -18.85
CA PHE A 192 13.19 3.13 -19.08
C PHE A 192 12.83 3.23 -20.57
N ASN A 193 12.31 2.15 -21.14
CA ASN A 193 11.91 2.11 -22.55
C ASN A 193 10.58 2.83 -22.83
N GLY A 194 9.92 3.38 -21.80
CA GLY A 194 8.67 4.12 -21.91
C GLY A 194 8.41 4.97 -20.65
N PRO A 195 7.26 5.66 -20.61
CA PRO A 195 6.93 6.56 -19.51
C PRO A 195 6.56 5.81 -18.24
N ILE A 196 6.93 6.39 -17.10
CA ILE A 196 6.59 5.90 -15.76
C ILE A 196 6.02 7.02 -14.90
N ARG A 197 5.41 6.66 -13.76
CA ARG A 197 5.15 7.59 -12.65
C ARG A 197 6.00 7.19 -11.46
N LEU A 198 6.49 8.18 -10.74
CA LEU A 198 7.36 7.97 -9.58
C LEU A 198 6.89 8.85 -8.42
N ALA A 199 6.60 8.25 -7.28
CA ALA A 199 6.28 8.96 -6.05
C ALA A 199 7.21 8.52 -4.91
N ASN A 200 7.54 9.46 -4.02
CA ASN A 200 8.23 9.17 -2.77
C ASN A 200 7.19 8.95 -1.67
N THR A 201 6.78 7.70 -1.47
CA THR A 201 5.67 7.34 -0.57
C THR A 201 6.10 7.41 0.90
N VAL A 202 7.33 6.99 1.20
CA VAL A 202 7.95 7.12 2.52
C VAL A 202 9.33 7.72 2.35
N PRO A 203 9.62 8.90 2.91
CA PRO A 203 10.94 9.48 2.79
C PRO A 203 11.99 8.70 3.61
N ASN A 204 13.25 8.73 3.19
CA ASN A 204 14.36 8.04 3.88
C ASN A 204 14.59 8.53 5.31
N ASN A 205 14.18 9.75 5.62
CA ASN A 205 14.29 10.37 6.95
C ASN A 205 12.93 10.44 7.65
N ASN A 206 12.09 9.44 7.46
CA ASN A 206 10.77 9.39 8.08
C ASN A 206 10.85 9.25 9.60
N VAL A 207 9.78 9.68 10.29
CA VAL A 207 9.72 9.71 11.76
C VAL A 207 9.65 8.32 12.39
N ALA A 208 9.29 7.30 11.61
CA ALA A 208 9.28 5.91 12.06
C ALA A 208 10.69 5.28 12.10
N GLY A 209 11.70 5.93 11.52
CA GLY A 209 13.07 5.39 11.46
C GLY A 209 13.24 4.17 10.54
N GLY A 210 12.20 3.82 9.80
CA GLY A 210 12.21 2.72 8.83
C GLY A 210 12.82 3.12 7.47
N PRO A 211 12.88 2.19 6.51
CA PRO A 211 13.39 2.47 5.17
C PRO A 211 12.47 3.42 4.40
N GLY A 212 13.05 4.17 3.46
CA GLY A 212 12.27 4.90 2.48
C GLY A 212 11.63 3.96 1.45
N LEU A 213 10.45 4.34 0.95
CA LEU A 213 9.71 3.60 -0.06
C LEU A 213 9.38 4.50 -1.24
N HIS A 214 9.72 4.04 -2.44
CA HIS A 214 9.38 4.69 -3.69
C HIS A 214 8.31 3.90 -4.42
N TYR A 215 7.22 4.56 -4.80
CA TYR A 215 6.17 3.95 -5.60
C TYR A 215 6.45 4.20 -7.08
N VAL A 216 6.63 3.14 -7.83
CA VAL A 216 6.94 3.17 -9.27
C VAL A 216 5.80 2.52 -10.03
N VAL A 217 5.21 3.27 -10.97
CA VAL A 217 4.14 2.80 -11.84
C VAL A 217 4.65 2.74 -13.27
N PHE A 218 4.61 1.54 -13.84
CA PHE A 218 4.96 1.26 -15.23
C PHE A 218 3.68 1.20 -16.08
N GLU A 219 3.68 1.91 -17.19
CA GLU A 219 2.62 1.71 -18.19
C GLU A 219 2.78 0.33 -18.86
N PRO A 220 1.72 -0.22 -19.50
CA PRO A 220 1.79 -1.54 -20.15
C PRO A 220 2.99 -1.67 -21.09
N GLY A 221 3.77 -2.73 -20.93
CA GLY A 221 4.96 -3.00 -21.75
C GLY A 221 6.19 -2.17 -21.42
N VAL A 222 6.12 -1.28 -20.45
CA VAL A 222 7.28 -0.49 -20.01
C VAL A 222 8.15 -1.30 -19.07
N ILE A 223 9.44 -1.37 -19.37
CA ILE A 223 10.45 -2.01 -18.53
C ILE A 223 11.64 -1.05 -18.34
N ASN A 224 12.42 -1.28 -17.30
CA ASN A 224 13.69 -0.58 -17.12
C ASN A 224 14.87 -1.34 -17.76
N ALA A 225 15.99 -0.63 -17.91
CA ALA A 225 17.25 -1.21 -18.34
C ALA A 225 17.81 -2.15 -17.27
N TRP A 226 18.66 -3.08 -17.67
CA TRP A 226 19.46 -3.86 -16.74
C TRP A 226 20.26 -2.95 -15.82
N HIS A 227 20.24 -3.23 -14.53
CA HIS A 227 20.91 -2.41 -13.51
C HIS A 227 21.33 -3.21 -12.30
N THR A 228 22.11 -2.59 -11.43
CA THR A 228 22.51 -3.16 -10.13
C THR A 228 22.33 -2.16 -9.02
N HIS A 229 21.90 -2.63 -7.87
CA HIS A 229 21.93 -1.86 -6.63
C HIS A 229 23.06 -2.37 -5.75
N PRO A 230 24.11 -1.56 -5.46
CA PRO A 230 25.21 -2.01 -4.61
C PRO A 230 24.77 -2.49 -3.22
N GLY A 231 23.72 -1.92 -2.67
CA GLY A 231 23.13 -2.35 -1.41
C GLY A 231 22.07 -3.44 -1.53
N GLY A 232 21.59 -3.75 -2.73
CA GLY A 232 20.42 -4.58 -2.98
C GLY A 232 19.13 -3.78 -3.09
N GLN A 233 18.06 -4.42 -3.52
CA GLN A 233 16.73 -3.83 -3.67
C GLN A 233 15.65 -4.83 -3.31
N ILE A 234 14.57 -4.33 -2.73
CA ILE A 234 13.33 -5.08 -2.51
C ILE A 234 12.22 -4.41 -3.29
N LEU A 235 11.44 -5.21 -4.02
CA LEU A 235 10.25 -4.78 -4.74
C LEU A 235 9.05 -5.48 -4.13
N ILE A 236 8.02 -4.73 -3.74
CA ILE A 236 6.75 -5.23 -3.24
C ILE A 236 5.68 -4.84 -4.25
N ALA A 237 5.18 -5.80 -5.02
CA ALA A 237 4.14 -5.57 -6.01
C ALA A 237 2.83 -5.14 -5.36
N THR A 238 2.19 -4.11 -5.92
CA THR A 238 0.97 -3.50 -5.35
C THR A 238 -0.20 -3.51 -6.32
N ASP A 239 0.06 -3.30 -7.61
CA ASP A 239 -1.01 -3.17 -8.61
C ASP A 239 -0.60 -3.83 -9.93
N GLY A 240 -1.58 -4.43 -10.58
CA GLY A 240 -1.41 -5.05 -11.89
C GLY A 240 -0.46 -6.24 -11.90
N ILE A 241 0.12 -6.53 -13.06
CA ILE A 241 1.02 -7.67 -13.25
C ILE A 241 2.31 -7.17 -13.88
N GLY A 242 3.43 -7.56 -13.28
CA GLY A 242 4.75 -7.20 -13.76
C GLY A 242 5.72 -8.37 -13.79
N TYR A 243 6.92 -8.05 -14.19
CA TYR A 243 8.02 -8.97 -14.27
C TYR A 243 9.23 -8.48 -13.49
N HIS A 244 9.98 -9.43 -12.99
CA HIS A 244 11.31 -9.23 -12.43
C HIS A 244 12.22 -10.35 -12.93
N GLN A 245 13.48 -10.04 -13.22
CA GLN A 245 14.45 -11.04 -13.61
C GLN A 245 15.84 -10.70 -13.10
N ILE A 246 16.47 -11.62 -12.43
CA ILE A 246 17.91 -11.63 -12.16
C ILE A 246 18.62 -12.21 -13.39
N GLU A 247 19.77 -11.62 -13.78
CA GLU A 247 20.56 -12.08 -14.92
C GLU A 247 20.89 -13.58 -14.79
N GLY A 248 20.57 -14.34 -15.84
CA GLY A 248 20.77 -15.79 -15.88
C GLY A 248 19.74 -16.64 -15.12
N GLN A 249 18.72 -16.00 -14.52
CA GLN A 249 17.61 -16.72 -13.87
C GLN A 249 16.33 -16.64 -14.71
N PRO A 250 15.36 -17.52 -14.49
CA PRO A 250 14.02 -17.39 -15.06
C PRO A 250 13.36 -16.06 -14.69
N VAL A 251 12.47 -15.56 -15.55
CA VAL A 251 11.64 -14.41 -15.25
C VAL A 251 10.61 -14.76 -14.19
N GLU A 252 10.47 -13.94 -13.17
CA GLU A 252 9.41 -14.00 -12.17
C GLU A 252 8.23 -13.14 -12.63
N VAL A 253 7.02 -13.66 -12.51
CA VAL A 253 5.77 -12.91 -12.70
C VAL A 253 5.31 -12.43 -11.34
N LEU A 254 5.09 -11.13 -11.21
CA LEU A 254 4.72 -10.49 -9.95
C LEU A 254 3.25 -10.04 -9.98
N HIS A 255 2.52 -10.44 -8.94
CA HIS A 255 1.15 -10.03 -8.65
C HIS A 255 1.10 -9.20 -7.36
N PRO A 256 0.03 -8.45 -7.09
CA PRO A 256 -0.11 -7.74 -5.82
C PRO A 256 0.14 -8.64 -4.60
N GLY A 257 1.03 -8.20 -3.71
CA GLY A 257 1.47 -8.94 -2.54
C GLY A 257 2.71 -9.82 -2.74
N ASP A 258 3.21 -9.99 -3.98
CA ASP A 258 4.48 -10.67 -4.23
C ASP A 258 5.68 -9.76 -3.92
N VAL A 259 6.78 -10.38 -3.54
CA VAL A 259 8.04 -9.69 -3.22
C VAL A 259 9.17 -10.26 -4.06
N ALA A 260 9.86 -9.39 -4.81
CA ALA A 260 11.11 -9.72 -5.46
C ALA A 260 12.30 -9.20 -4.64
N LEU A 261 13.28 -10.07 -4.42
CA LEU A 261 14.47 -9.79 -3.64
C LEU A 261 15.69 -9.77 -4.56
N CYS A 262 16.29 -8.58 -4.74
CA CYS A 262 17.50 -8.38 -5.54
C CYS A 262 18.71 -8.25 -4.62
N PRO A 263 19.56 -9.27 -4.47
CA PRO A 263 20.72 -9.21 -3.58
C PRO A 263 21.72 -8.10 -3.97
N PRO A 264 22.56 -7.64 -3.04
CA PRO A 264 23.56 -6.61 -3.30
C PRO A 264 24.43 -6.91 -4.53
N GLY A 265 24.51 -5.95 -5.46
CA GLY A 265 25.33 -6.03 -6.67
C GLY A 265 24.84 -6.97 -7.77
N VAL A 266 23.70 -7.63 -7.57
CA VAL A 266 23.14 -8.53 -8.59
C VAL A 266 22.46 -7.74 -9.70
N LYS A 267 22.75 -8.08 -10.95
CA LYS A 267 22.17 -7.42 -12.14
C LYS A 267 20.77 -7.97 -12.40
N HIS A 268 19.82 -7.05 -12.55
CA HIS A 268 18.41 -7.39 -12.75
C HIS A 268 17.70 -6.31 -13.57
N TRP A 269 16.48 -6.62 -13.99
CA TRP A 269 15.50 -5.67 -14.54
C TRP A 269 14.11 -5.99 -14.02
N HIS A 270 13.19 -5.02 -14.11
CA HIS A 270 11.77 -5.20 -13.80
C HIS A 270 10.91 -4.25 -14.62
N GLY A 271 9.60 -4.51 -14.66
CA GLY A 271 8.66 -3.66 -15.37
C GLY A 271 7.28 -4.28 -15.57
N GLY A 272 6.43 -3.59 -16.31
CA GLY A 272 5.05 -3.99 -16.55
C GLY A 272 4.91 -5.12 -17.56
N SER A 273 3.85 -5.93 -17.42
CA SER A 273 3.41 -6.85 -18.46
C SER A 273 2.81 -6.08 -19.63
N ALA A 274 2.69 -6.72 -20.81
CA ALA A 274 2.12 -6.09 -21.99
C ALA A 274 0.62 -5.73 -21.83
N GLY A 275 -0.09 -6.41 -20.94
CA GLY A 275 -1.55 -6.30 -20.81
C GLY A 275 -2.03 -5.36 -19.74
N THR A 276 -1.20 -5.03 -18.74
CA THR A 276 -1.62 -4.22 -17.59
C THR A 276 -0.54 -3.22 -17.19
N ARG A 277 -0.94 -2.12 -16.57
CA ARG A 277 0.00 -1.35 -15.74
C ARG A 277 0.51 -2.23 -14.62
N PHE A 278 1.71 -1.95 -14.19
CA PHE A 278 2.31 -2.59 -13.03
C PHE A 278 2.82 -1.54 -12.07
N ALA A 279 2.55 -1.71 -10.79
CA ALA A 279 3.13 -0.85 -9.79
C ALA A 279 3.71 -1.65 -8.63
N HIS A 280 4.75 -1.11 -8.03
CA HIS A 280 5.40 -1.68 -6.85
C HIS A 280 5.96 -0.59 -5.94
N LEU A 281 6.10 -0.91 -4.67
CA LEU A 281 6.99 -0.19 -3.76
C LEU A 281 8.41 -0.72 -3.93
N ALA A 282 9.36 0.19 -4.10
CA ALA A 282 10.79 -0.13 -4.15
C ALA A 282 11.49 0.40 -2.91
N ALA A 283 12.29 -0.42 -2.27
CA ALA A 283 13.15 -0.06 -1.16
C ALA A 283 14.60 -0.45 -1.45
N GLY A 284 15.52 0.47 -1.20
CA GLY A 284 16.94 0.14 -1.13
C GLY A 284 17.27 -0.55 0.18
N THR A 285 18.19 -1.49 0.14
CA THR A 285 18.66 -2.23 1.30
C THR A 285 20.11 -1.85 1.62
N ASN A 286 20.62 -2.25 2.79
CA ASN A 286 21.95 -1.90 3.27
C ASN A 286 22.23 -0.38 3.17
N PRO A 287 21.65 0.44 4.07
CA PRO A 287 21.76 1.91 4.03
C PRO A 287 23.23 2.40 3.93
N GLY A 288 23.42 3.50 3.21
CA GLY A 288 24.75 4.09 3.02
C GLY A 288 25.56 3.55 1.84
N MET A 289 25.04 2.56 1.12
CA MET A 289 25.68 2.06 -0.09
C MET A 289 25.54 3.07 -1.26
N PRO A 290 26.44 3.02 -2.26
CA PRO A 290 26.35 3.87 -3.44
C PRO A 290 25.02 3.73 -4.18
N PRO A 291 24.63 4.73 -5.02
CA PRO A 291 23.39 4.68 -5.78
C PRO A 291 23.41 3.56 -6.84
N VAL A 292 22.24 3.30 -7.40
CA VAL A 292 22.00 2.36 -8.50
C VAL A 292 22.96 2.62 -9.67
N LYS A 293 23.46 1.54 -10.28
CA LYS A 293 24.29 1.57 -11.48
C LYS A 293 23.47 1.03 -12.65
N TRP A 294 23.14 1.90 -13.58
CA TRP A 294 22.40 1.58 -14.78
C TRP A 294 23.33 1.11 -15.90
N THR A 295 22.84 0.21 -16.74
CA THR A 295 23.41 -0.09 -18.05
C THR A 295 22.58 0.59 -19.14
N ASP A 296 23.03 0.51 -20.38
CA ASP A 296 22.26 0.90 -21.59
C ASP A 296 21.54 -0.30 -22.24
N GLN A 297 21.56 -1.45 -21.57
CA GLN A 297 21.00 -2.70 -22.08
C GLN A 297 19.59 -2.92 -21.55
N TYR A 298 18.68 -3.25 -22.44
CA TYR A 298 17.33 -3.70 -22.14
C TYR A 298 17.17 -5.17 -22.52
N LEU A 299 16.12 -5.80 -21.99
CA LEU A 299 15.62 -7.02 -22.59
C LEU A 299 15.24 -6.71 -24.05
N SER A 300 15.64 -7.55 -24.99
CA SER A 300 15.24 -7.33 -26.38
C SER A 300 13.74 -7.48 -26.55
N LYS A 301 13.16 -6.83 -27.58
CA LYS A 301 11.74 -6.96 -27.87
C LYS A 301 11.35 -8.42 -28.12
N GLU A 302 12.21 -9.19 -28.79
CA GLU A 302 11.96 -10.61 -29.08
C GLU A 302 11.92 -11.46 -27.81
N GLU A 303 12.78 -11.18 -26.82
CA GLU A 303 12.76 -11.85 -25.51
C GLU A 303 11.54 -11.42 -24.72
N TYR A 304 11.21 -10.11 -24.69
CA TYR A 304 10.03 -9.60 -24.00
C TYR A 304 8.73 -10.20 -24.56
N ASP A 305 8.58 -10.31 -25.86
CA ASP A 305 7.40 -10.87 -26.52
C ASP A 305 7.18 -12.38 -26.23
N LYS A 306 8.22 -13.06 -25.75
CA LYS A 306 8.17 -14.48 -25.33
C LYS A 306 7.84 -14.65 -23.84
N LEU A 307 7.75 -13.55 -23.07
CA LEU A 307 7.41 -13.64 -21.66
C LEU A 307 6.01 -14.23 -21.47
N PRO A 308 5.77 -14.97 -20.40
CA PRO A 308 4.45 -15.49 -20.11
C PRO A 308 3.47 -14.34 -20.00
N ILE A 309 2.38 -14.40 -20.77
CA ILE A 309 1.24 -13.49 -20.60
C ILE A 309 0.40 -14.11 -19.50
N PRO A 310 0.40 -13.54 -18.28
CA PRO A 310 -0.43 -14.08 -17.21
C PRO A 310 -1.90 -13.96 -17.63
N PRO A 311 -2.72 -14.95 -17.34
CA PRO A 311 -4.17 -14.81 -17.54
C PRO A 311 -4.63 -13.57 -16.75
N HIS A 312 -5.44 -12.71 -17.39
CA HIS A 312 -6.09 -11.59 -16.72
C HIS A 312 -6.88 -12.14 -15.54
N GLY A 313 -6.38 -11.84 -14.35
CA GLY A 313 -6.92 -11.99 -13.03
C GLY A 313 -8.23 -12.76 -12.85
N ASP A 314 -8.12 -14.03 -12.55
CA ASP A 314 -9.05 -14.71 -11.65
C ASP A 314 -8.22 -15.07 -10.39
N LYS A 315 -8.31 -14.20 -9.36
CA LYS A 315 -8.12 -14.62 -7.97
C LYS A 315 -9.48 -14.76 -7.35
#